data_e4cf032f60234be22037e2370d7706d4
#
_entry.id   e4cf032f60234be22037e2370d7706d4
#
_cell.length_a   1.000
_cell.length_b   1.000
_cell.length_c   1.000
_cell.angle_alpha   90.00
_cell.angle_beta   90.00
_cell.angle_gamma   90.00
#
_symmetry.space_group_name_H-M   'P 1'
#
loop_
_entity.id
_entity.type
_entity.pdbx_description
1 polymer ?
#
loop_
_entity_poly.entity_id
_entity_poly.type
_entity_poly.pdbx_seq_one_letter_code
_entity_poly.pdbx_strand_id
1 'polypeptide(L)'
;SMKKILALVLALAMMAVLACSAIAEQHTYHFEIVSKGFQSTYWQAVLKGTEARTKEINDEAGYEKITFQFVGPDAESNVAQQVSQFESAVNANPAAIGFAAVDQEAFVDLIAQAQSKNIPIIGFDSGVPGAPEGAVYANASTDNYAAGGVAAEGMWAKIKDRIAAAEGQVRIGEVNQEATGESVTNRGKGFIDKIIELAAAEGWGCAVIGNEYYVNGTTGAVVPEADAKIIIEVRVPSATYVDLCATEASVILNEEDTIAIFGSNQVAAEGVLVANESLYVCGSGDDEIIAVGFDSGSTIKAAVSDGTMYGAVTQAPVGIGRVLVDLLLASAEGQEVKDTDTGCAFYT
;
A
#
# COMPACT_ATOMS: atom_id res chain seq x y z
N SER A 1 -43.96 -15.46 -59.35
CA SER A 1 -43.97 -14.24 -60.12
C SER A 1 -42.73 -13.39 -59.71
N MET A 2 -42.12 -12.69 -60.64
CA MET A 2 -40.93 -11.86 -60.49
C MET A 2 -41.00 -10.92 -59.24
N LYS A 3 -42.18 -10.38 -58.94
CA LYS A 3 -42.41 -9.53 -57.77
C LYS A 3 -42.16 -10.25 -56.42
N LYS A 4 -42.49 -11.56 -56.33
CA LYS A 4 -42.25 -12.34 -55.11
C LYS A 4 -40.78 -12.71 -54.96
N ILE A 5 -40.06 -12.94 -56.05
CA ILE A 5 -38.62 -13.21 -56.04
C ILE A 5 -37.85 -11.95 -55.67
N LEU A 6 -38.25 -10.77 -56.19
CA LEU A 6 -37.64 -9.50 -55.86
C LEU A 6 -37.85 -9.11 -54.40
N ALA A 7 -39.06 -9.38 -53.84
CA ALA A 7 -39.33 -9.17 -52.42
C ALA A 7 -38.51 -10.10 -51.51
N LEU A 8 -38.28 -11.35 -51.91
CA LEU A 8 -37.47 -12.30 -51.16
C LEU A 8 -35.97 -11.91 -51.16
N VAL A 9 -35.47 -11.45 -52.31
CA VAL A 9 -34.11 -10.99 -52.46
C VAL A 9 -33.86 -9.70 -51.66
N LEU A 10 -34.83 -8.77 -51.64
CA LEU A 10 -34.75 -7.56 -50.81
C LEU A 10 -34.83 -7.88 -49.31
N ALA A 11 -35.65 -8.84 -48.89
CA ALA A 11 -35.72 -9.27 -47.49
C ALA A 11 -34.44 -9.98 -47.04
N LEU A 12 -33.84 -10.82 -47.89
CA LEU A 12 -32.54 -11.44 -47.63
C LEU A 12 -31.40 -10.44 -47.61
N ALA A 13 -31.43 -9.45 -48.49
CA ALA A 13 -30.44 -8.36 -48.47
C ALA A 13 -30.56 -7.48 -47.22
N MET A 14 -31.80 -7.15 -46.77
CA MET A 14 -32.01 -6.44 -45.50
C MET A 14 -31.63 -7.26 -44.29
N MET A 15 -31.84 -8.57 -44.25
CA MET A 15 -31.35 -9.44 -43.19
C MET A 15 -29.83 -9.58 -43.18
N ALA A 16 -29.17 -9.60 -44.34
CA ALA A 16 -27.73 -9.58 -44.45
C ALA A 16 -27.12 -8.27 -43.99
N VAL A 17 -27.74 -7.10 -44.29
CA VAL A 17 -27.33 -5.80 -43.80
C VAL A 17 -27.56 -5.65 -42.30
N LEU A 18 -28.65 -6.21 -41.75
CA LEU A 18 -28.91 -6.26 -40.31
C LEU A 18 -27.96 -7.24 -39.57
N ALA A 19 -27.53 -8.33 -40.23
CA ALA A 19 -26.55 -9.23 -39.68
C ALA A 19 -25.10 -8.65 -39.70
N CYS A 20 -24.78 -7.78 -40.67
CA CYS A 20 -23.50 -7.07 -40.70
C CYS A 20 -23.40 -5.91 -39.73
N SER A 21 -24.52 -5.38 -39.22
CA SER A 21 -24.52 -4.27 -38.27
C SER A 21 -24.45 -4.66 -36.79
N ALA A 22 -24.24 -5.95 -36.48
CA ALA A 22 -24.17 -6.43 -35.10
C ALA A 22 -22.87 -7.14 -34.74
N ILE A 23 -21.80 -6.91 -35.48
CA ILE A 23 -20.45 -7.15 -34.94
C ILE A 23 -20.10 -5.87 -34.14
N ALA A 24 -20.46 -5.87 -32.88
CA ALA A 24 -19.94 -4.85 -31.96
C ALA A 24 -18.42 -4.85 -32.10
N GLU A 25 -17.85 -3.69 -32.42
CA GLU A 25 -16.40 -3.55 -32.54
C GLU A 25 -15.78 -4.03 -31.22
N GLN A 26 -14.96 -5.09 -31.29
CA GLN A 26 -14.30 -5.63 -30.12
C GLN A 26 -13.12 -4.74 -29.79
N HIS A 27 -13.30 -3.85 -28.82
CA HIS A 27 -12.20 -3.02 -28.32
C HIS A 27 -11.34 -3.82 -27.34
N THR A 28 -10.05 -3.86 -27.59
CA THR A 28 -9.05 -4.46 -26.72
C THR A 28 -8.18 -3.39 -26.09
N TYR A 29 -7.85 -3.56 -24.81
CA TYR A 29 -7.05 -2.62 -24.03
C TYR A 29 -5.83 -3.33 -23.48
N HIS A 30 -4.66 -2.72 -23.62
CA HIS A 30 -3.43 -3.18 -22.97
C HIS A 30 -3.04 -2.20 -21.86
N PHE A 31 -2.77 -2.72 -20.68
CA PHE A 31 -2.33 -1.95 -19.53
C PHE A 31 -0.90 -2.28 -19.14
N GLU A 32 -0.12 -1.25 -18.81
CA GLU A 32 1.16 -1.40 -18.15
C GLU A 32 0.99 -1.11 -16.66
N ILE A 33 1.40 -2.03 -15.79
CA ILE A 33 1.27 -1.91 -14.34
C ILE A 33 2.65 -1.97 -13.72
N VAL A 34 3.06 -0.87 -13.07
CA VAL A 34 4.36 -0.73 -12.42
C VAL A 34 4.13 -0.62 -10.91
N SER A 35 4.43 -1.68 -10.17
CA SER A 35 4.28 -1.77 -8.72
C SER A 35 5.53 -1.29 -7.98
N LYS A 36 5.42 -1.06 -6.66
CA LYS A 36 6.56 -0.72 -5.80
C LYS A 36 7.56 -1.86 -5.62
N GLY A 37 7.12 -3.09 -5.78
CA GLY A 37 7.93 -4.29 -5.64
C GLY A 37 7.28 -5.47 -6.33
N PHE A 38 7.98 -6.60 -6.36
CA PHE A 38 7.47 -7.80 -7.01
C PHE A 38 7.62 -9.06 -6.13
N GLN A 39 8.65 -9.14 -5.32
CA GLN A 39 9.04 -10.38 -4.63
C GLN A 39 8.20 -10.72 -3.39
N SER A 40 7.66 -9.72 -2.69
CA SER A 40 6.93 -9.95 -1.45
C SER A 40 5.57 -10.63 -1.69
N THR A 41 5.08 -11.36 -0.69
CA THR A 41 3.73 -11.97 -0.74
C THR A 41 2.62 -10.93 -0.88
N TYR A 42 2.85 -9.70 -0.42
CA TYR A 42 1.94 -8.58 -0.61
C TYR A 42 1.75 -8.26 -2.10
N TRP A 43 2.85 -8.03 -2.84
CA TRP A 43 2.78 -7.70 -4.28
C TRP A 43 2.28 -8.88 -5.12
N GLN A 44 2.60 -10.11 -4.73
CA GLN A 44 2.03 -11.30 -5.36
C GLN A 44 0.51 -11.39 -5.15
N ALA A 45 -0.01 -10.94 -4.01
CA ALA A 45 -1.44 -10.89 -3.76
C ALA A 45 -2.13 -9.79 -4.59
N VAL A 46 -1.50 -8.62 -4.78
CA VAL A 46 -1.99 -7.58 -5.70
C VAL A 46 -2.06 -8.11 -7.13
N LEU A 47 -0.99 -8.74 -7.62
CA LEU A 47 -0.95 -9.38 -8.95
C LEU A 47 -2.08 -10.41 -9.11
N LYS A 48 -2.28 -11.27 -8.12
CA LYS A 48 -3.36 -12.28 -8.13
C LYS A 48 -4.74 -11.64 -8.24
N GLY A 49 -4.98 -10.52 -7.58
CA GLY A 49 -6.22 -9.74 -7.71
C GLY A 49 -6.40 -9.18 -9.11
N THR A 50 -5.33 -8.65 -9.69
CA THR A 50 -5.28 -8.12 -11.06
C THR A 50 -5.59 -9.22 -12.09
N GLU A 51 -4.94 -10.38 -11.98
CA GLU A 51 -5.18 -11.54 -12.85
C GLU A 51 -6.62 -12.03 -12.76
N ALA A 52 -7.14 -12.19 -11.54
CA ALA A 52 -8.50 -12.69 -11.31
C ALA A 52 -9.55 -11.76 -11.93
N ARG A 53 -9.40 -10.44 -11.72
CA ARG A 53 -10.37 -9.47 -12.27
C ARG A 53 -10.28 -9.36 -13.79
N THR A 54 -9.07 -9.35 -14.33
CA THR A 54 -8.85 -9.39 -15.79
C THR A 54 -9.52 -10.61 -16.42
N LYS A 55 -9.34 -11.78 -15.82
CA LYS A 55 -9.98 -13.01 -16.30
C LYS A 55 -11.50 -12.90 -16.28
N GLU A 56 -12.09 -12.42 -15.19
CA GLU A 56 -13.55 -12.24 -15.09
C GLU A 56 -14.09 -11.33 -16.21
N ILE A 57 -13.44 -10.17 -16.43
CA ILE A 57 -13.86 -9.22 -17.48
C ILE A 57 -13.75 -9.85 -18.88
N ASN A 58 -12.68 -10.60 -19.15
CA ASN A 58 -12.49 -11.27 -20.43
C ASN A 58 -13.52 -12.41 -20.63
N ASP A 59 -13.81 -13.18 -19.58
CA ASP A 59 -14.84 -14.24 -19.62
C ASP A 59 -16.23 -13.63 -19.87
N GLU A 60 -16.58 -12.52 -19.20
CA GLU A 60 -17.84 -11.79 -19.38
C GLU A 60 -17.96 -11.20 -20.79
N ALA A 61 -16.86 -10.68 -21.34
CA ALA A 61 -16.83 -10.14 -22.70
C ALA A 61 -16.91 -11.22 -23.77
N GLY A 62 -16.48 -12.44 -23.47
CA GLY A 62 -16.37 -13.53 -24.42
C GLY A 62 -15.18 -13.41 -25.39
N TYR A 63 -14.24 -12.50 -25.13
CA TYR A 63 -12.98 -12.32 -25.86
C TYR A 63 -11.92 -11.66 -24.96
N GLU A 64 -10.67 -11.63 -25.40
CA GLU A 64 -9.57 -10.99 -24.67
C GLU A 64 -9.69 -9.46 -24.76
N LYS A 65 -10.60 -8.90 -23.95
CA LYS A 65 -10.85 -7.45 -23.86
C LYS A 65 -9.70 -6.70 -23.19
N ILE A 66 -9.04 -7.33 -22.22
CA ILE A 66 -7.93 -6.76 -21.44
C ILE A 66 -6.72 -7.68 -21.51
N THR A 67 -5.56 -7.09 -21.75
CA THR A 67 -4.25 -7.68 -21.47
C THR A 67 -3.46 -6.72 -20.59
N PHE A 68 -2.48 -7.23 -19.81
CA PHE A 68 -1.60 -6.38 -19.03
C PHE A 68 -0.20 -6.96 -18.89
N GLN A 69 0.77 -6.09 -18.62
CA GLN A 69 2.07 -6.44 -18.09
C GLN A 69 2.16 -5.90 -16.66
N PHE A 70 2.67 -6.71 -15.73
CA PHE A 70 2.87 -6.32 -14.32
C PHE A 70 4.35 -6.46 -13.98
N VAL A 71 4.99 -5.36 -13.61
CA VAL A 71 6.40 -5.30 -13.24
C VAL A 71 6.57 -4.54 -11.94
N GLY A 72 7.70 -4.77 -11.27
CA GLY A 72 8.12 -4.01 -10.11
C GLY A 72 9.62 -4.16 -9.90
N PRO A 73 10.27 -3.26 -9.17
CA PRO A 73 11.70 -3.37 -8.87
C PRO A 73 11.99 -4.55 -7.93
N ASP A 74 13.22 -5.00 -7.91
CA ASP A 74 13.69 -6.10 -7.07
C ASP A 74 13.62 -5.76 -5.57
N ALA A 75 13.78 -4.48 -5.25
CA ALA A 75 13.60 -3.96 -3.89
C ALA A 75 12.83 -2.64 -3.94
N GLU A 76 12.01 -2.37 -2.93
CA GLU A 76 11.21 -1.14 -2.83
C GLU A 76 12.04 0.13 -2.57
N SER A 77 13.36 0.01 -2.47
CA SER A 77 14.34 1.10 -2.44
C SER A 77 15.03 1.34 -3.79
N ASN A 78 14.75 0.52 -4.83
CA ASN A 78 15.42 0.65 -6.13
C ASN A 78 14.68 1.61 -7.06
N VAL A 79 14.78 2.92 -6.75
CA VAL A 79 14.16 3.99 -7.53
C VAL A 79 14.59 3.97 -8.99
N ALA A 80 15.90 3.76 -9.27
CA ALA A 80 16.42 3.78 -10.64
C ALA A 80 15.82 2.67 -11.51
N GLN A 81 15.63 1.48 -10.97
CA GLN A 81 14.99 0.39 -11.68
C GLN A 81 13.51 0.72 -11.95
N GLN A 82 12.78 1.26 -10.98
CA GLN A 82 11.39 1.63 -11.20
C GLN A 82 11.22 2.78 -12.20
N VAL A 83 12.13 3.76 -12.20
CA VAL A 83 12.18 4.81 -13.26
C VAL A 83 12.26 4.19 -14.65
N SER A 84 13.20 3.26 -14.86
CA SER A 84 13.35 2.59 -16.17
C SER A 84 12.11 1.76 -16.54
N GLN A 85 11.45 1.14 -15.57
CA GLN A 85 10.20 0.38 -15.78
C GLN A 85 9.04 1.32 -16.14
N PHE A 86 8.91 2.47 -15.47
CA PHE A 86 7.88 3.45 -15.79
C PHE A 86 8.10 4.10 -17.16
N GLU A 87 9.35 4.46 -17.53
CA GLU A 87 9.68 4.95 -18.87
C GLU A 87 9.34 3.92 -19.96
N SER A 88 9.59 2.64 -19.70
CA SER A 88 9.23 1.56 -20.62
C SER A 88 7.72 1.45 -20.78
N ALA A 89 6.96 1.57 -19.69
CA ALA A 89 5.50 1.58 -19.69
C ALA A 89 4.94 2.75 -20.52
N VAL A 90 5.48 3.96 -20.34
CA VAL A 90 5.09 5.14 -21.15
C VAL A 90 5.41 4.95 -22.63
N ASN A 91 6.57 4.34 -22.93
CA ASN A 91 6.99 4.11 -24.32
C ASN A 91 6.19 3.01 -25.02
N ALA A 92 5.60 2.07 -24.28
CA ALA A 92 4.69 1.06 -24.82
C ALA A 92 3.37 1.68 -25.32
N ASN A 93 3.08 2.94 -24.98
CA ASN A 93 1.85 3.65 -25.34
C ASN A 93 0.58 2.85 -25.05
N PRO A 94 0.39 2.40 -23.79
CA PRO A 94 -0.74 1.56 -23.39
C PRO A 94 -2.04 2.35 -23.34
N ALA A 95 -3.16 1.64 -23.18
CA ALA A 95 -4.47 2.25 -22.96
C ALA A 95 -4.56 2.99 -21.62
N ALA A 96 -3.82 2.53 -20.60
CA ALA A 96 -3.64 3.18 -19.31
C ALA A 96 -2.44 2.57 -18.57
N ILE A 97 -1.90 3.31 -17.60
CA ILE A 97 -0.83 2.84 -16.71
C ILE A 97 -1.35 2.74 -15.28
N GLY A 98 -1.15 1.58 -14.64
CA GLY A 98 -1.28 1.43 -13.19
C GLY A 98 0.08 1.71 -12.54
N PHE A 99 0.12 2.57 -11.53
CA PHE A 99 1.39 2.98 -10.93
C PHE A 99 1.34 3.07 -9.40
N ALA A 100 2.29 2.38 -8.74
CA ALA A 100 2.56 2.50 -7.31
C ALA A 100 4.01 2.95 -7.11
N ALA A 101 4.23 4.15 -6.60
CA ALA A 101 5.54 4.77 -6.54
C ALA A 101 6.38 4.33 -5.34
N VAL A 102 7.65 3.96 -5.53
CA VAL A 102 8.63 3.75 -4.44
C VAL A 102 9.04 5.06 -3.77
N ASP A 103 8.98 6.16 -4.50
CA ASP A 103 9.36 7.50 -4.06
C ASP A 103 8.35 8.51 -4.59
N GLN A 104 7.80 9.34 -3.69
CA GLN A 104 6.72 10.27 -4.02
C GLN A 104 7.16 11.52 -4.80
N GLU A 105 8.47 11.76 -4.93
CA GLU A 105 9.03 12.94 -5.64
C GLU A 105 9.66 12.56 -6.98
N ALA A 106 10.33 11.40 -7.06
CA ALA A 106 11.13 11.00 -8.21
C ALA A 106 10.35 10.85 -9.53
N PHE A 107 9.01 10.73 -9.47
CA PHE A 107 8.17 10.42 -10.62
C PHE A 107 7.33 11.60 -11.13
N VAL A 108 7.38 12.77 -10.50
CA VAL A 108 6.56 13.94 -10.87
C VAL A 108 6.72 14.30 -12.35
N ASP A 109 7.96 14.42 -12.83
CA ASP A 109 8.26 14.77 -14.22
C ASP A 109 7.88 13.66 -15.21
N LEU A 110 8.05 12.40 -14.83
CA LEU A 110 7.69 11.24 -15.66
C LEU A 110 6.17 11.10 -15.81
N ILE A 111 5.41 11.39 -14.75
CA ILE A 111 3.95 11.45 -14.77
C ILE A 111 3.49 12.60 -15.70
N ALA A 112 4.14 13.77 -15.62
CA ALA A 112 3.86 14.88 -16.55
C ALA A 112 4.11 14.49 -18.03
N GLN A 113 5.15 13.70 -18.31
CA GLN A 113 5.40 13.18 -19.65
C GLN A 113 4.28 12.23 -20.13
N ALA A 114 3.81 11.32 -19.27
CA ALA A 114 2.68 10.44 -19.61
C ALA A 114 1.40 11.25 -19.87
N GLN A 115 1.13 12.28 -19.04
CA GLN A 115 0.02 13.19 -19.24
C GLN A 115 0.09 13.90 -20.59
N SER A 116 1.27 14.38 -21.00
CA SER A 116 1.47 15.04 -22.29
C SER A 116 1.19 14.14 -23.49
N LYS A 117 1.28 12.81 -23.30
CA LYS A 117 0.94 11.79 -24.30
C LYS A 117 -0.52 11.33 -24.21
N ASN A 118 -1.33 11.94 -23.32
CA ASN A 118 -2.70 11.54 -23.02
C ASN A 118 -2.84 10.08 -22.57
N ILE A 119 -1.88 9.54 -21.85
CA ILE A 119 -1.93 8.22 -21.25
C ILE A 119 -2.54 8.36 -19.84
N PRO A 120 -3.74 7.79 -19.58
CA PRO A 120 -4.33 7.79 -18.25
C PRO A 120 -3.45 7.05 -17.24
N ILE A 121 -3.29 7.60 -16.03
CA ILE A 121 -2.61 6.94 -14.92
C ILE A 121 -3.62 6.68 -13.81
N ILE A 122 -3.66 5.45 -13.32
CA ILE A 122 -4.34 5.04 -12.09
C ILE A 122 -3.28 4.73 -11.05
N GLY A 123 -3.27 5.50 -9.97
CA GLY A 123 -2.46 5.21 -8.81
C GLY A 123 -2.99 4.00 -8.04
N PHE A 124 -2.12 3.25 -7.39
CA PHE A 124 -2.53 2.22 -6.44
C PHE A 124 -1.50 2.06 -5.33
N ASP A 125 -1.93 1.61 -4.15
CA ASP A 125 -1.10 1.39 -2.97
C ASP A 125 -0.34 2.62 -2.48
N SER A 126 0.52 3.20 -3.29
CA SER A 126 1.40 4.33 -2.94
C SER A 126 1.42 5.36 -4.06
N GLY A 127 0.98 6.57 -3.77
CA GLY A 127 0.77 7.64 -4.74
C GLY A 127 1.97 8.57 -4.92
N VAL A 128 1.75 9.58 -5.76
CA VAL A 128 2.66 10.72 -5.99
C VAL A 128 1.87 12.01 -5.75
N PRO A 129 1.79 12.52 -4.50
CA PRO A 129 0.98 13.69 -4.15
C PRO A 129 1.36 14.96 -4.94
N GLY A 130 2.63 15.08 -5.32
CA GLY A 130 3.14 16.18 -6.13
C GLY A 130 2.91 16.06 -7.63
N ALA A 131 2.19 15.03 -8.11
CA ALA A 131 1.89 14.85 -9.52
C ALA A 131 1.09 16.05 -10.07
N PRO A 132 1.27 16.42 -11.37
CA PRO A 132 0.49 17.49 -11.99
C PRO A 132 -1.02 17.23 -11.87
N GLU A 133 -1.77 18.32 -11.70
CA GLU A 133 -3.23 18.24 -11.60
C GLU A 133 -3.84 17.50 -12.80
N GLY A 134 -4.70 16.53 -12.53
CA GLY A 134 -5.37 15.72 -13.54
C GLY A 134 -4.49 14.69 -14.24
N ALA A 135 -3.22 14.52 -13.85
CA ALA A 135 -2.34 13.51 -14.43
C ALA A 135 -2.65 12.09 -13.90
N VAL A 136 -2.95 11.97 -12.60
CA VAL A 136 -3.44 10.75 -11.97
C VAL A 136 -4.96 10.85 -11.84
N TYR A 137 -5.68 9.93 -12.45
CA TYR A 137 -7.15 10.03 -12.57
C TYR A 137 -7.87 9.56 -11.31
N ALA A 138 -7.35 8.53 -10.66
CA ALA A 138 -7.86 7.99 -9.40
C ALA A 138 -6.80 7.09 -8.74
N ASN A 139 -7.01 6.76 -7.47
CA ASN A 139 -6.16 5.85 -6.70
C ASN A 139 -6.99 4.70 -6.10
N ALA A 140 -6.43 3.47 -6.16
CA ALA A 140 -6.91 2.30 -5.44
C ALA A 140 -5.93 1.99 -4.30
N SER A 141 -6.23 2.39 -3.08
CA SER A 141 -5.28 2.28 -1.95
C SER A 141 -5.99 2.13 -0.62
N THR A 142 -5.24 1.73 0.40
CA THR A 142 -5.64 1.88 1.81
C THR A 142 -5.50 3.35 2.22
N ASP A 143 -6.39 3.88 3.05
CA ASP A 143 -6.11 5.10 3.80
C ASP A 143 -4.99 4.81 4.81
N ASN A 144 -3.75 5.05 4.38
CA ASN A 144 -2.56 4.66 5.13
C ASN A 144 -2.36 5.45 6.43
N TYR A 145 -2.79 6.71 6.46
CA TYR A 145 -2.73 7.49 7.70
C TYR A 145 -3.72 6.94 8.74
N ALA A 146 -4.95 6.68 8.34
CA ALA A 146 -5.94 6.05 9.22
C ALA A 146 -5.51 4.64 9.64
N ALA A 147 -4.91 3.85 8.75
CA ALA A 147 -4.42 2.49 9.04
C ALA A 147 -3.28 2.49 10.08
N GLY A 148 -2.39 3.48 10.04
CA GLY A 148 -1.41 3.71 11.11
C GLY A 148 -2.08 3.97 12.46
N GLY A 149 -3.14 4.77 12.46
CA GLY A 149 -3.99 4.99 13.63
C GLY A 149 -4.62 3.70 14.18
N VAL A 150 -5.11 2.82 13.31
CA VAL A 150 -5.67 1.51 13.69
C VAL A 150 -4.61 0.64 14.38
N ALA A 151 -3.35 0.63 13.89
CA ALA A 151 -2.25 -0.07 14.55
C ALA A 151 -1.97 0.50 15.96
N ALA A 152 -1.94 1.83 16.07
CA ALA A 152 -1.74 2.52 17.34
C ALA A 152 -2.84 2.21 18.36
N GLU A 153 -4.09 2.24 17.96
CA GLU A 153 -5.24 1.89 18.83
C GLU A 153 -5.18 0.44 19.30
N GLY A 154 -4.84 -0.49 18.39
CA GLY A 154 -4.66 -1.90 18.73
C GLY A 154 -3.53 -2.12 19.75
N MET A 155 -2.39 -1.47 19.55
CA MET A 155 -1.28 -1.49 20.51
C MET A 155 -1.65 -0.84 21.83
N TRP A 156 -2.26 0.33 21.79
CA TRP A 156 -2.65 1.09 22.99
C TRP A 156 -3.55 0.32 23.94
N ALA A 157 -4.52 -0.41 23.41
CA ALA A 157 -5.40 -1.25 24.18
C ALA A 157 -4.65 -2.27 25.05
N LYS A 158 -3.44 -2.67 24.64
CA LYS A 158 -2.60 -3.65 25.36
C LYS A 158 -1.60 -3.00 26.32
N ILE A 159 -1.08 -1.79 26.00
CA ILE A 159 0.02 -1.17 26.75
C ILE A 159 -0.40 -0.05 27.70
N LYS A 160 -1.59 0.52 27.58
CA LYS A 160 -2.04 1.68 28.35
C LYS A 160 -1.82 1.52 29.86
N ASP A 161 -2.27 0.40 30.44
CA ASP A 161 -2.15 0.17 31.88
C ASP A 161 -0.71 0.03 32.33
N ARG A 162 0.19 -0.50 31.48
CA ARG A 162 1.62 -0.57 31.75
C ARG A 162 2.26 0.82 31.76
N ILE A 163 1.86 1.72 30.84
CA ILE A 163 2.32 3.11 30.84
C ILE A 163 1.89 3.81 32.13
N ALA A 164 0.64 3.62 32.53
CA ALA A 164 0.12 4.20 33.77
C ALA A 164 0.86 3.71 35.02
N ALA A 165 1.23 2.43 35.06
CA ALA A 165 1.94 1.82 36.17
C ALA A 165 3.45 2.13 36.22
N ALA A 166 4.04 2.53 35.09
CA ALA A 166 5.47 2.81 35.01
C ALA A 166 5.85 4.06 35.83
N GLU A 167 6.86 3.96 36.70
CA GLU A 167 7.37 5.11 37.46
C GLU A 167 8.18 6.09 36.59
N GLY A 168 8.85 5.60 35.55
CA GLY A 168 9.68 6.39 34.61
C GLY A 168 9.04 6.59 33.25
N GLN A 169 9.90 7.00 32.32
CA GLN A 169 9.57 7.04 30.89
C GLN A 169 9.41 5.64 30.35
N VAL A 170 8.62 5.50 29.28
CA VAL A 170 8.49 4.28 28.51
C VAL A 170 8.76 4.58 27.03
N ARG A 171 9.23 3.59 26.29
CA ARG A 171 9.54 3.71 24.87
C ARG A 171 8.58 2.87 24.03
N ILE A 172 8.07 3.49 22.96
CA ILE A 172 7.35 2.82 21.88
C ILE A 172 8.21 2.98 20.63
N GLY A 173 8.69 1.88 20.08
CA GLY A 173 9.47 1.88 18.86
C GLY A 173 8.61 1.82 17.61
N GLU A 174 9.11 2.41 16.55
CA GLU A 174 8.54 2.29 15.21
C GLU A 174 9.66 2.03 14.20
N VAL A 175 9.53 0.95 13.42
CA VAL A 175 10.42 0.66 12.29
C VAL A 175 9.62 0.86 11.01
N ASN A 176 10.04 1.84 10.21
CA ASN A 176 9.55 2.07 8.86
C ASN A 176 10.62 1.65 7.86
N GLN A 177 10.25 0.86 6.86
CA GLN A 177 11.24 0.39 5.87
C GLN A 177 11.87 1.54 5.06
N GLU A 178 11.22 2.70 5.01
CA GLU A 178 11.61 3.86 4.20
C GLU A 178 10.98 5.16 4.72
N ALA A 179 11.43 6.29 4.16
CA ALA A 179 10.88 7.63 4.40
C ALA A 179 10.59 8.37 3.07
N THR A 180 10.37 7.64 1.97
CA THR A 180 10.24 8.19 0.61
C THR A 180 8.92 7.85 -0.07
N GLY A 181 8.33 6.68 0.19
CA GLY A 181 7.06 6.25 -0.38
C GLY A 181 5.86 6.79 0.40
N GLU A 182 4.83 7.23 -0.29
CA GLU A 182 3.64 7.84 0.32
C GLU A 182 2.94 6.91 1.31
N SER A 183 2.73 5.64 0.95
CA SER A 183 1.97 4.70 1.77
C SER A 183 2.62 4.47 3.14
N VAL A 184 3.93 4.19 3.17
CA VAL A 184 4.65 3.91 4.42
C VAL A 184 4.82 5.18 5.25
N THR A 185 5.12 6.33 4.62
CA THR A 185 5.28 7.60 5.35
C THR A 185 3.99 8.08 5.99
N ASN A 186 2.85 7.98 5.30
CA ASN A 186 1.55 8.31 5.87
C ASN A 186 1.17 7.35 7.00
N ARG A 187 1.44 6.06 6.84
CA ARG A 187 1.17 5.05 7.85
C ARG A 187 1.96 5.28 9.13
N GLY A 188 3.25 5.54 9.02
CA GLY A 188 4.09 5.85 10.17
C GLY A 188 3.66 7.13 10.89
N LYS A 189 3.39 8.21 10.15
CA LYS A 189 2.87 9.45 10.73
C LYS A 189 1.53 9.26 11.43
N GLY A 190 0.62 8.48 10.81
CA GLY A 190 -0.69 8.17 11.40
C GLY A 190 -0.56 7.40 12.72
N PHE A 191 0.40 6.47 12.81
CA PHE A 191 0.71 5.77 14.05
C PHE A 191 1.22 6.72 15.13
N ILE A 192 2.23 7.55 14.82
CA ILE A 192 2.83 8.51 15.75
C ILE A 192 1.77 9.48 16.29
N ASP A 193 1.03 10.13 15.39
CA ASP A 193 0.04 11.14 15.75
C ASP A 193 -1.10 10.54 16.59
N LYS A 194 -1.50 9.28 16.30
CA LYS A 194 -2.51 8.59 17.10
C LYS A 194 -2.00 8.22 18.50
N ILE A 195 -0.76 7.76 18.66
CA ILE A 195 -0.17 7.54 19.99
C ILE A 195 -0.15 8.84 20.79
N ILE A 196 0.24 9.96 20.16
CA ILE A 196 0.25 11.29 20.83
C ILE A 196 -1.17 11.69 21.26
N GLU A 197 -2.17 11.50 20.40
CA GLU A 197 -3.59 11.79 20.71
C GLU A 197 -4.06 10.97 21.90
N LEU A 198 -3.80 9.66 21.91
CA LEU A 198 -4.22 8.76 22.98
C LEU A 198 -3.51 9.06 24.29
N ALA A 199 -2.22 9.39 24.24
CA ALA A 199 -1.43 9.80 25.42
C ALA A 199 -1.94 11.13 25.99
N ALA A 200 -2.24 12.10 25.15
CA ALA A 200 -2.76 13.40 25.57
C ALA A 200 -4.11 13.27 26.28
N ALA A 201 -4.97 12.33 25.88
CA ALA A 201 -6.23 12.04 26.55
C ALA A 201 -6.05 11.53 28.00
N GLU A 202 -4.89 10.91 28.29
CA GLU A 202 -4.49 10.49 29.65
C GLU A 202 -3.67 11.55 30.41
N GLY A 203 -3.38 12.68 29.77
CA GLY A 203 -2.52 13.74 30.33
C GLY A 203 -1.04 13.44 30.25
N TRP A 204 -0.59 12.52 29.38
CA TRP A 204 0.81 12.16 29.21
C TRP A 204 1.42 12.87 27.99
N GLY A 205 2.61 13.44 28.20
CA GLY A 205 3.41 14.02 27.12
C GLY A 205 4.19 12.98 26.35
N CYS A 206 4.30 13.19 25.02
CA CYS A 206 5.13 12.38 24.14
C CYS A 206 6.27 13.20 23.58
N ALA A 207 7.45 12.59 23.40
CA ALA A 207 8.52 13.07 22.55
C ALA A 207 8.72 12.11 21.38
N VAL A 208 9.02 12.65 20.20
CA VAL A 208 9.31 11.85 19.00
C VAL A 208 10.78 12.05 18.65
N ILE A 209 11.52 10.95 18.53
CA ILE A 209 12.96 10.97 18.26
C ILE A 209 13.31 10.01 17.11
N GLY A 210 14.52 10.10 16.59
CA GLY A 210 15.06 9.19 15.57
C GLY A 210 15.05 9.81 14.19
N ASN A 211 14.40 9.20 13.21
CA ASN A 211 14.44 9.65 11.83
C ASN A 211 13.82 11.05 11.63
N GLU A 212 14.58 11.98 11.06
CA GLU A 212 14.19 13.39 10.93
C GLU A 212 12.92 13.61 10.11
N TYR A 213 12.68 12.81 9.08
CA TYR A 213 11.47 12.94 8.24
C TYR A 213 10.19 12.73 9.06
N TYR A 214 10.18 11.70 9.92
CA TYR A 214 9.03 11.41 10.77
C TYR A 214 8.93 12.38 11.94
N VAL A 215 10.07 12.74 12.57
CA VAL A 215 10.10 13.73 13.64
C VAL A 215 9.54 15.07 13.16
N ASN A 216 10.01 15.56 12.01
CA ASN A 216 9.55 16.83 11.43
C ASN A 216 8.13 16.75 10.85
N GLY A 217 7.68 15.56 10.46
CA GLY A 217 6.35 15.32 9.91
C GLY A 217 5.26 15.06 10.96
N THR A 218 5.62 15.00 12.25
CA THR A 218 4.68 14.83 13.35
C THR A 218 3.79 16.07 13.48
N THR A 219 2.48 15.88 13.55
CA THR A 219 1.50 16.97 13.68
C THR A 219 0.94 17.08 15.08
N GLY A 220 1.03 16.02 15.89
CA GLY A 220 0.62 16.00 17.28
C GLY A 220 1.50 16.90 18.17
N ALA A 221 0.95 17.37 19.28
CA ALA A 221 1.68 18.18 20.25
C ALA A 221 2.72 17.34 21.00
N VAL A 222 4.01 17.66 20.82
CA VAL A 222 5.12 17.00 21.49
C VAL A 222 5.70 17.86 22.62
N VAL A 223 6.37 17.22 23.57
CA VAL A 223 7.12 17.86 24.66
C VAL A 223 8.63 17.55 24.52
N PRO A 224 9.50 18.29 25.20
CA PRO A 224 10.92 17.92 25.27
C PRO A 224 11.09 16.48 25.80
N GLU A 225 12.09 15.75 25.31
CA GLU A 225 12.35 14.36 25.68
C GLU A 225 12.44 14.16 27.21
N ALA A 226 13.08 15.08 27.92
CA ALA A 226 13.21 15.02 29.37
C ALA A 226 11.89 15.15 30.14
N ASP A 227 10.86 15.73 29.51
CA ASP A 227 9.53 15.95 30.11
C ASP A 227 8.49 14.92 29.64
N ALA A 228 8.86 14.04 28.70
CA ALA A 228 7.96 13.07 28.11
C ALA A 228 7.70 11.88 29.05
N LYS A 229 6.47 11.41 29.11
CA LYS A 229 6.13 10.09 29.67
C LYS A 229 6.40 8.97 28.66
N ILE A 230 6.20 9.26 27.39
CA ILE A 230 6.37 8.31 26.29
C ILE A 230 7.39 8.85 25.29
N ILE A 231 8.41 8.06 25.02
CA ILE A 231 9.35 8.29 23.93
C ILE A 231 8.88 7.45 22.73
N ILE A 232 8.58 8.08 21.60
CA ILE A 232 8.31 7.40 20.33
C ILE A 232 9.61 7.46 19.52
N GLU A 233 10.30 6.33 19.38
CA GLU A 233 11.54 6.25 18.62
C GLU A 233 11.29 5.65 17.24
N VAL A 234 11.57 6.44 16.20
CA VAL A 234 11.34 6.05 14.81
C VAL A 234 12.67 5.76 14.14
N ARG A 235 12.80 4.56 13.58
CA ARG A 235 14.01 4.11 12.87
C ARG A 235 13.70 3.69 11.46
N VAL A 236 14.61 4.01 10.54
CA VAL A 236 14.51 3.73 9.11
C VAL A 236 15.82 3.12 8.64
N PRO A 237 15.82 1.93 8.03
CA PRO A 237 17.02 1.31 7.49
C PRO A 237 17.54 2.03 6.24
N SER A 238 18.76 1.74 5.84
CA SER A 238 19.39 2.31 4.65
C SER A 238 18.80 1.78 3.32
N ALA A 239 18.10 0.65 3.37
CA ALA A 239 17.38 0.05 2.24
C ALA A 239 16.26 -0.87 2.75
N THR A 240 15.31 -1.21 1.88
CA THR A 240 14.06 -1.93 2.22
C THR A 240 14.25 -3.45 2.25
N TYR A 241 15.15 -3.92 3.11
CA TYR A 241 15.40 -5.35 3.35
C TYR A 241 15.10 -5.74 4.78
N VAL A 242 14.61 -6.98 4.97
CA VAL A 242 14.23 -7.52 6.28
C VAL A 242 15.37 -7.48 7.29
N ASP A 243 16.57 -7.89 6.89
CA ASP A 243 17.77 -7.91 7.76
C ASP A 243 18.22 -6.50 8.19
N LEU A 244 18.07 -5.50 7.33
CA LEU A 244 18.34 -4.11 7.68
C LEU A 244 17.26 -3.54 8.62
N CYS A 245 15.99 -3.88 8.41
CA CYS A 245 14.93 -3.59 9.37
C CYS A 245 15.16 -4.28 10.71
N ALA A 246 15.67 -5.53 10.70
CA ALA A 246 16.01 -6.25 11.94
C ALA A 246 17.13 -5.56 12.71
N THR A 247 18.11 -4.99 12.01
CA THR A 247 19.18 -4.18 12.64
C THR A 247 18.57 -2.99 13.36
N GLU A 248 17.69 -2.24 12.72
CA GLU A 248 17.02 -1.09 13.33
C GLU A 248 16.10 -1.50 14.50
N ALA A 249 15.34 -2.59 14.34
CA ALA A 249 14.49 -3.13 15.39
C ALA A 249 15.32 -3.56 16.62
N SER A 250 16.48 -4.18 16.40
CA SER A 250 17.37 -4.61 17.50
C SER A 250 17.84 -3.46 18.35
N VAL A 251 18.08 -2.28 17.78
CA VAL A 251 18.44 -1.08 18.57
C VAL A 251 17.33 -0.74 19.56
N ILE A 252 16.09 -0.66 19.08
CA ILE A 252 14.92 -0.35 19.93
C ILE A 252 14.68 -1.44 20.97
N LEU A 253 14.72 -2.71 20.56
CA LEU A 253 14.43 -3.84 21.45
C LEU A 253 15.45 -4.05 22.56
N ASN A 254 16.66 -3.47 22.44
CA ASN A 254 17.69 -3.49 23.48
C ASN A 254 17.60 -2.33 24.48
N GLU A 255 16.73 -1.33 24.23
CA GLU A 255 16.51 -0.24 25.20
C GLU A 255 15.66 -0.76 26.38
N GLU A 256 16.12 -0.51 27.61
CA GLU A 256 15.50 -1.05 28.84
C GLU A 256 14.09 -0.52 29.07
N ASP A 257 13.76 0.66 28.56
CA ASP A 257 12.46 1.32 28.69
C ASP A 257 11.46 0.94 27.58
N THR A 258 11.85 0.11 26.61
CA THR A 258 10.98 -0.32 25.51
C THR A 258 9.89 -1.25 26.01
N ILE A 259 8.63 -0.87 25.76
CA ILE A 259 7.45 -1.68 26.12
C ILE A 259 6.65 -2.16 24.90
N ALA A 260 6.82 -1.50 23.75
CA ALA A 260 6.15 -1.87 22.50
C ALA A 260 6.97 -1.47 21.27
N ILE A 261 6.72 -2.16 20.15
CA ILE A 261 7.34 -1.87 18.85
C ILE A 261 6.35 -2.12 17.72
N PHE A 262 6.33 -1.21 16.74
CA PHE A 262 5.54 -1.29 15.53
C PHE A 262 6.42 -1.48 14.30
N GLY A 263 6.17 -2.53 13.51
CA GLY A 263 6.72 -2.70 12.17
C GLY A 263 5.67 -2.27 11.14
N SER A 264 5.88 -1.16 10.45
CA SER A 264 4.82 -0.45 9.74
C SER A 264 4.41 -1.03 8.39
N ASN A 265 5.09 -2.06 7.90
CA ASN A 265 4.72 -2.86 6.73
C ASN A 265 5.27 -4.28 6.85
N GLN A 266 5.01 -5.13 5.85
CA GLN A 266 5.46 -6.52 5.89
C GLN A 266 6.96 -6.65 6.17
N VAL A 267 7.81 -5.92 5.43
CA VAL A 267 9.28 -6.00 5.55
C VAL A 267 9.75 -5.54 6.94
N ALA A 268 9.20 -4.45 7.45
CA ALA A 268 9.55 -3.94 8.79
C ALA A 268 9.04 -4.87 9.90
N ALA A 269 7.82 -5.41 9.78
CA ALA A 269 7.27 -6.36 10.74
C ALA A 269 8.06 -7.68 10.79
N GLU A 270 8.45 -8.21 9.62
CA GLU A 270 9.33 -9.38 9.54
C GLU A 270 10.71 -9.06 10.12
N GLY A 271 11.24 -7.84 9.94
CA GLY A 271 12.46 -7.37 10.56
C GLY A 271 12.40 -7.38 12.09
N VAL A 272 11.28 -6.94 12.68
CA VAL A 272 11.05 -7.03 14.14
C VAL A 272 11.09 -8.49 14.60
N LEU A 273 10.47 -9.41 13.87
CA LEU A 273 10.46 -10.83 14.20
C LEU A 273 11.87 -11.44 14.11
N VAL A 274 12.64 -11.11 13.07
CA VAL A 274 14.04 -11.59 12.92
C VAL A 274 14.92 -11.06 14.06
N ALA A 275 14.79 -9.78 14.45
CA ALA A 275 15.49 -9.24 15.62
C ALA A 275 15.13 -10.01 16.90
N ASN A 276 13.85 -10.36 17.08
CA ASN A 276 13.39 -11.08 18.24
C ASN A 276 13.88 -12.53 18.31
N GLU A 277 14.21 -13.17 17.19
CA GLU A 277 14.76 -14.55 17.18
C GLU A 277 16.03 -14.71 18.04
N SER A 278 16.80 -13.64 18.19
CA SER A 278 18.00 -13.64 19.02
C SER A 278 17.81 -13.01 20.41
N LEU A 279 16.83 -12.13 20.57
CA LEU A 279 16.59 -11.39 21.80
C LEU A 279 15.55 -12.03 22.72
N TYR A 280 14.53 -12.69 22.13
CA TYR A 280 13.43 -13.34 22.85
C TYR A 280 12.71 -12.43 23.85
N VAL A 281 12.45 -11.17 23.46
CA VAL A 281 11.84 -10.15 24.32
C VAL A 281 10.39 -9.83 23.94
N CYS A 282 9.95 -10.17 22.72
CA CYS A 282 8.59 -9.92 22.25
C CYS A 282 7.62 -11.02 22.65
N GLY A 283 6.43 -10.64 23.04
CA GLY A 283 5.36 -11.57 23.41
C GLY A 283 4.09 -10.83 23.80
N SER A 284 3.17 -11.53 24.48
CA SER A 284 1.89 -10.98 24.96
C SER A 284 1.79 -10.87 26.48
N GLY A 285 2.85 -11.22 27.20
CA GLY A 285 2.93 -11.11 28.67
C GLY A 285 3.17 -9.69 29.16
N ASP A 286 2.99 -9.50 30.47
CA ASP A 286 3.08 -8.16 31.08
C ASP A 286 4.51 -7.59 31.09
N ASP A 287 5.52 -8.45 31.11
CA ASP A 287 6.94 -8.07 31.08
C ASP A 287 7.57 -8.16 29.68
N GLU A 288 6.79 -8.59 28.68
CA GLU A 288 7.27 -8.72 27.30
C GLU A 288 7.02 -7.45 26.48
N ILE A 289 7.81 -7.23 25.45
CA ILE A 289 7.61 -6.11 24.51
C ILE A 289 6.46 -6.48 23.57
N ILE A 290 5.45 -5.63 23.52
CA ILE A 290 4.27 -5.82 22.67
C ILE A 290 4.63 -5.43 21.23
N ALA A 291 4.80 -6.42 20.35
CA ALA A 291 5.03 -6.21 18.94
C ALA A 291 3.70 -6.12 18.17
N VAL A 292 3.55 -5.10 17.35
CA VAL A 292 2.45 -4.95 16.39
C VAL A 292 3.03 -4.85 14.99
N GLY A 293 2.44 -5.57 14.05
CA GLY A 293 2.86 -5.59 12.66
C GLY A 293 1.86 -4.95 11.70
N PHE A 294 2.18 -5.06 10.45
CA PHE A 294 1.33 -4.65 9.35
C PHE A 294 1.43 -5.67 8.21
N ASP A 295 0.34 -5.83 7.48
CA ASP A 295 0.13 -6.88 6.48
C ASP A 295 -0.15 -8.27 7.07
N SER A 296 -0.41 -9.24 6.21
CA SER A 296 -0.86 -10.59 6.60
C SER A 296 -0.08 -11.69 5.88
N GLY A 297 1.21 -11.48 5.66
CA GLY A 297 2.13 -12.52 5.19
C GLY A 297 2.12 -13.74 6.13
N SER A 298 2.53 -14.89 5.62
CA SER A 298 2.51 -16.15 6.40
C SER A 298 3.32 -16.06 7.70
N THR A 299 4.49 -15.41 7.65
CA THR A 299 5.37 -15.19 8.80
C THR A 299 4.67 -14.35 9.88
N ILE A 300 4.04 -13.24 9.49
CA ILE A 300 3.32 -12.35 10.43
C ILE A 300 2.12 -13.07 11.04
N LYS A 301 1.31 -13.77 10.22
CA LYS A 301 0.17 -14.55 10.73
C LYS A 301 0.59 -15.66 11.70
N ALA A 302 1.70 -16.33 11.43
CA ALA A 302 2.24 -17.34 12.33
C ALA A 302 2.64 -16.71 13.67
N ALA A 303 3.36 -15.58 13.64
CA ALA A 303 3.78 -14.87 14.85
C ALA A 303 2.61 -14.28 15.67
N VAL A 304 1.54 -13.87 15.02
CA VAL A 304 0.31 -13.47 15.72
C VAL A 304 -0.37 -14.70 16.35
N SER A 305 -0.43 -15.82 15.62
CA SER A 305 -1.05 -17.05 16.10
C SER A 305 -0.31 -17.68 17.28
N ASP A 306 1.02 -17.57 17.35
CA ASP A 306 1.82 -18.12 18.46
C ASP A 306 2.04 -17.12 19.61
N GLY A 307 1.61 -15.86 19.45
CA GLY A 307 1.69 -14.81 20.46
C GLY A 307 3.02 -14.05 20.50
N THR A 308 3.98 -14.34 19.61
CA THR A 308 5.24 -13.58 19.50
C THR A 308 4.95 -12.14 19.05
N MET A 309 3.95 -11.96 18.18
CA MET A 309 3.39 -10.67 17.80
C MET A 309 1.97 -10.55 18.34
N TYR A 310 1.66 -9.47 19.04
CA TYR A 310 0.34 -9.27 19.66
C TYR A 310 -0.77 -9.16 18.63
N GLY A 311 -0.51 -8.48 17.53
CA GLY A 311 -1.48 -8.29 16.45
C GLY A 311 -0.86 -7.58 15.27
N ALA A 312 -1.62 -7.44 14.20
CA ALA A 312 -1.21 -6.68 13.02
C ALA A 312 -2.41 -6.06 12.31
N VAL A 313 -2.17 -5.06 11.48
CA VAL A 313 -3.17 -4.50 10.57
C VAL A 313 -3.06 -5.19 9.22
N THR A 314 -4.14 -5.76 8.72
CA THR A 314 -4.20 -6.28 7.36
C THR A 314 -4.82 -5.27 6.41
N GLN A 315 -4.29 -5.21 5.20
CA GLN A 315 -4.87 -4.52 4.06
C GLN A 315 -5.63 -5.52 3.17
N ALA A 316 -6.14 -5.04 2.03
CA ALA A 316 -6.82 -5.86 1.04
C ALA A 316 -6.04 -5.92 -0.30
N PRO A 317 -4.82 -6.50 -0.37
CA PRO A 317 -3.99 -6.43 -1.58
C PRO A 317 -4.66 -7.07 -2.81
N VAL A 318 -5.38 -8.17 -2.64
CA VAL A 318 -6.20 -8.76 -3.73
C VAL A 318 -7.29 -7.78 -4.16
N GLY A 319 -7.93 -7.09 -3.22
CA GLY A 319 -8.93 -6.04 -3.49
C GLY A 319 -8.33 -4.86 -4.25
N ILE A 320 -7.14 -4.39 -3.85
CA ILE A 320 -6.40 -3.33 -4.56
C ILE A 320 -6.19 -3.72 -6.03
N GLY A 321 -5.68 -4.93 -6.30
CA GLY A 321 -5.46 -5.41 -7.67
C GLY A 321 -6.75 -5.49 -8.50
N ARG A 322 -7.88 -5.90 -7.90
CA ARG A 322 -9.18 -5.95 -8.58
C ARG A 322 -9.70 -4.55 -8.91
N VAL A 323 -9.71 -3.64 -7.93
CA VAL A 323 -10.14 -2.25 -8.11
C VAL A 323 -9.26 -1.52 -9.13
N LEU A 324 -7.95 -1.77 -9.10
CA LEU A 324 -7.03 -1.22 -10.10
C LEU A 324 -7.47 -1.55 -11.52
N VAL A 325 -7.80 -2.81 -11.81
CA VAL A 325 -8.25 -3.22 -13.15
C VAL A 325 -9.56 -2.53 -13.55
N ASP A 326 -10.52 -2.42 -12.62
CA ASP A 326 -11.78 -1.72 -12.88
C ASP A 326 -11.56 -0.25 -13.21
N LEU A 327 -10.68 0.45 -12.47
CA LEU A 327 -10.34 1.84 -12.71
C LEU A 327 -9.54 2.05 -14.01
N LEU A 328 -8.60 1.14 -14.33
CA LEU A 328 -7.84 1.18 -15.58
C LEU A 328 -8.78 1.04 -16.78
N LEU A 329 -9.70 0.08 -16.75
CA LEU A 329 -10.66 -0.12 -17.84
C LEU A 329 -11.60 1.07 -17.96
N ALA A 330 -12.19 1.54 -16.87
CA ALA A 330 -13.09 2.70 -16.89
C ALA A 330 -12.39 3.95 -17.45
N SER A 331 -11.14 4.21 -17.05
CA SER A 331 -10.37 5.35 -17.57
C SER A 331 -10.05 5.20 -19.07
N ALA A 332 -9.70 4.00 -19.54
CA ALA A 332 -9.45 3.73 -20.95
C ALA A 332 -10.73 3.86 -21.81
N GLU A 333 -11.89 3.58 -21.24
CA GLU A 333 -13.20 3.77 -21.87
C GLU A 333 -13.72 5.24 -21.77
N GLY A 334 -12.93 6.12 -21.17
CA GLY A 334 -13.30 7.54 -21.01
C GLY A 334 -14.37 7.81 -19.96
N GLN A 335 -14.58 6.87 -19.04
CA GLN A 335 -15.52 7.02 -17.92
C GLN A 335 -14.88 7.80 -16.77
N GLU A 336 -15.72 8.48 -15.98
CA GLU A 336 -15.26 9.13 -14.74
C GLU A 336 -14.85 8.07 -13.71
N VAL A 337 -13.67 8.26 -13.09
CA VAL A 337 -13.14 7.41 -12.03
C VAL A 337 -12.91 8.21 -10.76
N LYS A 338 -12.89 7.54 -9.60
CA LYS A 338 -12.71 8.16 -8.27
C LYS A 338 -11.80 7.31 -7.42
N ASP A 339 -11.13 7.97 -6.49
CA ASP A 339 -10.35 7.29 -5.46
C ASP A 339 -11.21 6.25 -4.72
N THR A 340 -10.60 5.09 -4.48
CA THR A 340 -11.25 3.99 -3.78
C THR A 340 -10.38 3.54 -2.62
N ASP A 341 -10.86 3.76 -1.38
CA ASP A 341 -10.28 3.15 -0.20
C ASP A 341 -10.65 1.67 -0.14
N THR A 342 -9.63 0.81 -0.10
CA THR A 342 -9.81 -0.64 -0.04
C THR A 342 -9.90 -1.18 1.38
N GLY A 343 -9.74 -0.31 2.39
CA GLY A 343 -9.92 -0.62 3.79
C GLY A 343 -8.76 -1.37 4.44
N CYS A 344 -8.82 -1.45 5.76
CA CYS A 344 -7.90 -2.22 6.60
C CYS A 344 -8.62 -2.71 7.86
N ALA A 345 -8.00 -3.66 8.57
CA ALA A 345 -8.51 -4.17 9.84
C ALA A 345 -7.38 -4.65 10.74
N PHE A 346 -7.50 -4.39 12.05
CA PHE A 346 -6.61 -4.98 13.05
C PHE A 346 -7.05 -6.42 13.35
N TYR A 347 -6.07 -7.33 13.49
CA TYR A 347 -6.30 -8.72 13.90
C TYR A 347 -5.27 -9.17 14.96
N THR A 348 -5.72 -10.09 15.81
CA THR A 348 -4.93 -10.70 16.89
C THR A 348 -5.04 -12.21 16.82
#